data_ed8805fff5e5b5b9948ced26a0a50a04
#
_entry.id   ed8805fff5e5b5b9948ced26a0a50a04
#
_cell.length_a   1.000
_cell.length_b   1.000
_cell.length_c   1.000
_cell.angle_alpha   90.00
_cell.angle_beta   90.00
_cell.angle_gamma   90.00
#
_symmetry.space_group_name_H-M   'P 1'
#
loop_
_entity.id
_entity.type
_entity.pdbx_description
1 polymer ?
#
loop_
_entity_poly.entity_id
_entity_poly.type
_entity_poly.pdbx_seq_one_letter_code
_entity_poly.pdbx_strand_id
1 'polypeptide(L)'
;SFSLIACQQNEEIGSVEDNANPNELTTRAASMRRVPTQAEKDNLKKDFPNLDVNNISVTGEATGTYNCIAYSMGITNKWIDPESFYNDFIEQYKNAKTLYGSSCNYEQTSTEGSNATVDGWGTSSIDMTHGSVVYSSGTWESKLGRYLRITHKRSELSGTLYGRILVSFIESRTK
;
A
#
# COMPACT_ATOMS: atom_id res chain seq x y z
N SER A 1 -8.74 15.51 -11.99
CA SER A 1 -7.40 15.00 -12.31
C SER A 1 -7.18 13.67 -11.58
N PHE A 2 -6.82 12.64 -12.31
CA PHE A 2 -6.61 11.31 -11.76
C PHE A 2 -5.26 11.25 -11.09
N SER A 3 -5.23 10.89 -9.80
CA SER A 3 -3.98 10.71 -9.07
C SER A 3 -3.38 9.33 -9.37
N LEU A 4 -2.12 9.29 -9.84
CA LEU A 4 -1.35 8.04 -9.99
C LEU A 4 -1.17 7.32 -8.66
N ILE A 5 -1.33 8.01 -7.56
CA ILE A 5 -1.05 7.53 -6.19
C ILE A 5 -2.33 6.97 -5.53
N ALA A 6 -3.52 7.21 -6.09
CA ALA A 6 -4.76 6.66 -5.57
C ALA A 6 -4.77 5.12 -5.65
N CYS A 7 -5.20 4.47 -4.57
CA CYS A 7 -5.30 3.01 -4.52
C CYS A 7 -6.50 2.45 -5.26
N GLN A 8 -7.53 3.25 -5.50
CA GLN A 8 -8.68 2.84 -6.31
C GLN A 8 -8.38 2.98 -7.80
N GLN A 9 -8.80 1.98 -8.58
CA GLN A 9 -8.72 2.01 -10.03
C GLN A 9 -9.90 2.84 -10.56
N ASN A 10 -9.59 3.93 -11.28
CA ASN A 10 -10.61 4.67 -12.02
C ASN A 10 -10.88 3.95 -13.35
N GLU A 11 -12.14 3.64 -13.63
CA GLU A 11 -12.59 2.86 -14.78
C GLU A 11 -12.30 3.49 -16.15
N GLU A 12 -11.84 4.76 -16.19
CA GLU A 12 -11.64 5.50 -17.43
C GLU A 12 -10.22 5.45 -18.03
N ILE A 13 -9.27 4.78 -17.39
CA ILE A 13 -7.94 4.63 -17.97
C ILE A 13 -7.91 3.28 -18.67
N GLY A 14 -8.02 3.32 -20.00
CA GLY A 14 -7.84 2.16 -20.84
C GLY A 14 -6.57 1.41 -20.46
N SER A 15 -6.68 0.09 -20.36
CA SER A 15 -5.61 -0.83 -20.03
C SER A 15 -4.34 -0.51 -20.82
N VAL A 16 -3.34 0.06 -20.16
CA VAL A 16 -1.97 -0.08 -20.64
C VAL A 16 -1.59 -1.51 -20.28
N GLU A 17 -1.60 -2.39 -21.26
CA GLU A 17 -1.03 -3.72 -21.10
C GLU A 17 0.45 -3.56 -20.79
N ASP A 18 0.78 -3.71 -19.51
CA ASP A 18 2.15 -3.81 -19.07
C ASP A 18 2.62 -5.24 -19.39
N ASN A 19 3.25 -5.39 -20.56
CA ASN A 19 3.83 -6.65 -21.03
C ASN A 19 5.12 -7.02 -20.26
N ALA A 20 5.23 -6.64 -18.98
CA ALA A 20 6.36 -7.04 -18.17
C ALA A 20 6.28 -8.52 -17.82
N ASN A 21 7.32 -9.26 -18.15
CA ASN A 21 7.47 -10.66 -17.79
C ASN A 21 7.41 -10.82 -16.26
N PRO A 22 6.45 -11.58 -15.70
CA PRO A 22 6.30 -11.73 -14.23
C PRO A 22 7.57 -12.22 -13.52
N ASN A 23 8.41 -12.98 -14.19
CA ASN A 23 9.66 -13.48 -13.62
C ASN A 23 10.76 -12.41 -13.52
N GLU A 24 10.77 -11.44 -14.43
CA GLU A 24 11.70 -10.30 -14.33
C GLU A 24 11.32 -9.34 -13.21
N LEU A 25 10.01 -9.18 -12.97
CA LEU A 25 9.51 -8.29 -11.92
C LEU A 25 9.84 -8.81 -10.52
N THR A 26 9.69 -10.11 -10.27
CA THR A 26 10.01 -10.73 -8.98
C THR A 26 11.51 -10.66 -8.66
N THR A 27 12.37 -10.85 -9.63
CA THR A 27 13.82 -10.80 -9.44
C THR A 27 14.31 -9.37 -9.21
N ARG A 28 13.73 -8.38 -9.89
CA ARG A 28 14.04 -6.96 -9.70
C ARG A 28 13.52 -6.42 -8.38
N ALA A 29 12.31 -6.81 -7.95
CA ALA A 29 11.72 -6.37 -6.69
C ALA A 29 12.51 -6.86 -5.47
N ALA A 30 13.11 -8.04 -5.53
CA ALA A 30 13.89 -8.61 -4.44
C ALA A 30 15.26 -7.92 -4.25
N SER A 31 15.82 -7.28 -5.31
CA SER A 31 17.15 -6.67 -5.28
C SER A 31 17.13 -5.14 -5.30
N MET A 32 15.95 -4.52 -5.54
CA MET A 32 15.86 -3.09 -5.83
C MET A 32 15.59 -2.28 -4.57
N ARG A 33 16.60 -1.51 -4.21
CA ARG A 33 16.48 -0.49 -3.16
C ARG A 33 17.34 0.68 -3.60
N ARG A 34 16.71 1.79 -3.90
CA ARG A 34 17.41 2.98 -4.39
C ARG A 34 16.92 4.25 -3.72
N VAL A 35 17.71 5.28 -3.79
CA VAL A 35 17.34 6.65 -3.40
C VAL A 35 16.36 7.20 -4.46
N PRO A 36 15.28 7.88 -4.07
CA PRO A 36 14.43 8.56 -5.04
C PRO A 36 15.17 9.70 -5.76
N THR A 37 14.81 9.94 -7.01
CA THR A 37 15.32 11.11 -7.75
C THR A 37 14.75 12.40 -7.16
N GLN A 38 15.32 13.55 -7.51
CA GLN A 38 14.78 14.84 -7.05
C GLN A 38 13.36 15.07 -7.55
N ALA A 39 13.05 14.71 -8.80
CA ALA A 39 11.70 14.82 -9.35
C ALA A 39 10.70 13.94 -8.58
N GLU A 40 11.11 12.72 -8.20
CA GLU A 40 10.30 11.82 -7.39
C GLU A 40 10.07 12.37 -5.98
N LYS A 41 11.10 12.93 -5.35
CA LYS A 41 10.97 13.61 -4.05
C LYS A 41 9.99 14.77 -4.11
N ASP A 42 10.06 15.58 -5.15
CA ASP A 42 9.16 16.74 -5.34
C ASP A 42 7.71 16.28 -5.52
N ASN A 43 7.48 15.24 -6.32
CA ASN A 43 6.14 14.66 -6.50
C ASN A 43 5.57 14.09 -5.20
N LEU A 44 6.38 13.35 -4.45
CA LEU A 44 5.96 12.76 -3.19
C LEU A 44 5.64 13.81 -2.14
N LYS A 45 6.42 14.89 -2.08
CA LYS A 45 6.21 15.97 -1.10
C LYS A 45 4.91 16.75 -1.33
N LYS A 46 4.46 16.85 -2.58
CA LYS A 46 3.17 17.46 -2.92
C LYS A 46 1.99 16.70 -2.30
N ASP A 47 2.02 15.37 -2.43
CA ASP A 47 0.92 14.51 -1.98
C ASP A 47 1.05 14.14 -0.50
N PHE A 48 2.27 14.11 0.03
CA PHE A 48 2.58 13.73 1.41
C PHE A 48 3.43 14.79 2.10
N PRO A 49 2.82 15.89 2.59
CA PRO A 49 3.58 16.98 3.22
C PRO A 49 4.36 16.56 4.46
N ASN A 50 3.90 15.51 5.15
CA ASN A 50 4.54 15.00 6.37
C ASN A 50 5.64 13.98 6.10
N LEU A 51 5.86 13.58 4.84
CA LEU A 51 6.86 12.61 4.46
C LEU A 51 8.25 13.25 4.46
N ASP A 52 9.21 12.63 5.15
CA ASP A 52 10.62 12.98 5.06
C ASP A 52 11.24 12.29 3.83
N VAL A 53 11.17 12.97 2.69
CA VAL A 53 11.59 12.41 1.39
C VAL A 53 13.10 12.15 1.29
N ASN A 54 13.89 12.63 2.24
CA ASN A 54 15.33 12.40 2.29
C ASN A 54 15.70 11.12 3.07
N ASN A 55 14.73 10.50 3.77
CA ASN A 55 14.93 9.30 4.58
C ASN A 55 14.03 8.15 4.14
N ILE A 56 13.72 8.06 2.86
CA ILE A 56 12.97 6.97 2.26
C ILE A 56 13.81 6.24 1.22
N SER A 57 13.44 5.00 0.93
CA SER A 57 13.98 4.21 -0.18
C SER A 57 12.87 3.85 -1.16
N VAL A 58 13.19 3.83 -2.45
CA VAL A 58 12.33 3.23 -3.46
C VAL A 58 12.62 1.73 -3.50
N THR A 59 11.60 0.93 -3.25
CA THR A 59 11.68 -0.54 -3.22
C THR A 59 10.99 -1.21 -4.41
N GLY A 60 10.28 -0.44 -5.21
CA GLY A 60 9.64 -0.90 -6.44
C GLY A 60 9.33 0.25 -7.37
N GLU A 61 9.46 0.02 -8.67
CA GLU A 61 9.13 1.02 -9.69
C GLU A 61 7.61 1.17 -9.85
N ALA A 62 7.22 2.28 -10.49
CA ALA A 62 5.82 2.54 -10.80
C ALA A 62 5.26 1.43 -11.71
N THR A 63 4.13 0.87 -11.32
CA THR A 63 3.40 -0.14 -12.09
C THR A 63 1.94 -0.17 -11.70
N GLY A 64 1.06 -0.43 -12.65
CA GLY A 64 -0.37 -0.66 -12.43
C GLY A 64 -0.73 -2.14 -12.17
N THR A 65 0.26 -3.03 -12.10
CA THR A 65 0.02 -4.47 -11.90
C THR A 65 -0.59 -4.76 -10.54
N TYR A 66 -0.18 -4.04 -9.51
CA TYR A 66 -0.70 -4.17 -8.15
C TYR A 66 -0.72 -2.81 -7.46
N ASN A 67 -1.52 -2.69 -6.43
CA ASN A 67 -1.68 -1.45 -5.64
C ASN A 67 -1.31 -1.65 -4.17
N CYS A 68 -1.61 -0.64 -3.36
CA CYS A 68 -1.35 -0.65 -1.92
C CYS A 68 -2.04 -1.79 -1.18
N ILE A 69 -3.31 -2.05 -1.47
CA ILE A 69 -4.08 -3.10 -0.78
C ILE A 69 -3.51 -4.47 -1.11
N ALA A 70 -3.31 -4.76 -2.39
CA ALA A 70 -2.70 -6.02 -2.81
C ALA A 70 -1.33 -6.23 -2.16
N TYR A 71 -0.46 -5.22 -2.23
CA TYR A 71 0.88 -5.31 -1.66
C TYR A 71 0.87 -5.55 -0.15
N SER A 72 -0.01 -4.86 0.59
CA SER A 72 -0.14 -5.07 2.03
C SER A 72 -0.58 -6.48 2.42
N MET A 73 -1.22 -7.20 1.49
CA MET A 73 -1.61 -8.61 1.64
C MET A 73 -0.57 -9.60 1.08
N GLY A 74 0.60 -9.11 0.66
CA GLY A 74 1.64 -9.95 0.05
C GLY A 74 1.37 -10.34 -1.40
N ILE A 75 0.53 -9.59 -2.12
CA ILE A 75 0.11 -9.88 -3.50
C ILE A 75 0.71 -8.82 -4.43
N THR A 76 1.39 -9.28 -5.50
CA THR A 76 2.05 -8.40 -6.47
C THR A 76 1.62 -8.67 -7.91
N ASN A 77 0.65 -9.54 -8.14
CA ASN A 77 0.23 -9.96 -9.48
C ASN A 77 -1.19 -9.51 -9.85
N LYS A 78 -1.84 -8.71 -9.01
CA LYS A 78 -3.17 -8.16 -9.30
C LYS A 78 -3.43 -6.89 -8.52
N TRP A 79 -4.36 -6.10 -9.01
CA TRP A 79 -4.90 -4.92 -8.36
C TRP A 79 -6.09 -5.32 -7.47
N ILE A 80 -6.16 -4.79 -6.26
CA ILE A 80 -7.28 -5.01 -5.32
C ILE A 80 -7.77 -3.66 -4.84
N ASP A 81 -8.96 -3.24 -5.27
CA ASP A 81 -9.56 -2.00 -4.78
C ASP A 81 -9.89 -2.10 -3.30
N PRO A 82 -9.57 -1.06 -2.51
CA PRO A 82 -10.01 -1.03 -1.12
C PRO A 82 -11.53 -0.92 -1.05
N GLU A 83 -12.14 -1.70 -0.17
CA GLU A 83 -13.51 -1.45 0.25
C GLU A 83 -13.58 -0.09 0.93
N SER A 84 -14.54 0.74 0.55
CA SER A 84 -14.63 2.13 0.99
C SER A 84 -15.12 2.28 2.44
N PHE A 85 -16.05 1.41 2.86
CA PHE A 85 -16.62 1.45 4.20
C PHE A 85 -15.73 0.71 5.20
N TYR A 86 -15.55 1.30 6.38
CA TYR A 86 -14.68 0.80 7.43
C TYR A 86 -14.88 -0.68 7.76
N ASN A 87 -16.14 -1.11 7.99
CA ASN A 87 -16.42 -2.49 8.33
C ASN A 87 -16.16 -3.45 7.17
N ASP A 88 -16.47 -3.04 5.96
CA ASP A 88 -16.21 -3.83 4.74
C ASP A 88 -14.71 -3.95 4.47
N PHE A 89 -13.95 -2.90 4.72
CA PHE A 89 -12.49 -2.91 4.64
C PHE A 89 -11.89 -3.92 5.63
N ILE A 90 -12.37 -3.96 6.87
CA ILE A 90 -11.95 -4.94 7.86
C ILE A 90 -12.25 -6.37 7.38
N GLU A 91 -13.46 -6.62 6.88
CA GLU A 91 -13.84 -7.94 6.36
C GLU A 91 -13.00 -8.33 5.14
N GLN A 92 -12.62 -7.38 4.30
CA GLN A 92 -11.72 -7.58 3.16
C GLN A 92 -10.38 -8.19 3.62
N TYR A 93 -9.78 -7.66 4.67
CA TYR A 93 -8.53 -8.19 5.23
C TYR A 93 -8.73 -9.50 6.00
N LYS A 94 -9.82 -9.63 6.74
CA LYS A 94 -10.13 -10.85 7.49
C LYS A 94 -10.31 -12.07 6.57
N ASN A 95 -10.70 -11.85 5.33
CA ASN A 95 -10.94 -12.89 4.32
C ASN A 95 -9.96 -12.85 3.14
N ALA A 96 -8.80 -12.23 3.31
CA ALA A 96 -7.85 -11.97 2.23
C ALA A 96 -7.37 -13.26 1.53
N LYS A 97 -7.18 -14.34 2.29
CA LYS A 97 -6.79 -15.65 1.73
C LYS A 97 -7.88 -16.21 0.82
N THR A 98 -9.12 -16.20 1.29
CA THR A 98 -10.27 -16.74 0.53
C THR A 98 -10.61 -15.86 -0.67
N LEU A 99 -10.63 -14.55 -0.49
CA LEU A 99 -11.05 -13.60 -1.53
C LEU A 99 -9.98 -13.42 -2.62
N TYR A 100 -8.71 -13.36 -2.24
CA TYR A 100 -7.65 -12.89 -3.15
C TYR A 100 -6.48 -13.86 -3.29
N GLY A 101 -6.44 -14.93 -2.52
CA GLY A 101 -5.32 -15.86 -2.55
C GLY A 101 -4.09 -15.37 -1.79
N SER A 102 -4.26 -14.48 -0.81
CA SER A 102 -3.21 -14.14 0.14
C SER A 102 -2.74 -15.39 0.90
N SER A 103 -1.50 -15.40 1.37
CA SER A 103 -0.95 -16.52 2.16
C SER A 103 -1.63 -16.66 3.53
N CYS A 104 -2.26 -15.60 4.02
CA CYS A 104 -2.96 -15.60 5.31
C CYS A 104 -4.20 -14.72 5.29
N ASN A 105 -5.05 -14.90 6.28
CA ASN A 105 -6.06 -13.94 6.68
C ASN A 105 -5.48 -13.00 7.73
N TYR A 106 -6.15 -11.90 8.00
CA TYR A 106 -5.72 -10.88 8.96
C TYR A 106 -6.76 -10.73 10.06
N GLU A 107 -6.31 -10.40 11.26
CA GLU A 107 -7.18 -10.05 12.38
C GLU A 107 -6.83 -8.65 12.88
N GLN A 108 -7.86 -7.95 13.36
CA GLN A 108 -7.71 -6.58 13.84
C GLN A 108 -6.91 -6.55 15.15
N THR A 109 -6.05 -5.56 15.26
CA THR A 109 -5.28 -5.27 16.48
C THR A 109 -5.31 -3.77 16.79
N SER A 110 -4.72 -3.36 17.90
CA SER A 110 -4.65 -1.94 18.27
C SER A 110 -3.83 -1.12 17.28
N THR A 111 -4.33 0.03 16.88
CA THR A 111 -3.61 1.00 16.04
C THR A 111 -2.40 1.63 16.75
N GLU A 112 -2.36 1.56 18.07
CA GLU A 112 -1.24 2.05 18.89
C GLU A 112 -0.24 0.95 19.23
N GLY A 113 -0.55 -0.29 18.87
CA GLY A 113 0.27 -1.46 19.18
C GLY A 113 1.52 -1.56 18.30
N SER A 114 2.60 -2.09 18.88
CA SER A 114 3.87 -2.33 18.19
C SER A 114 3.87 -3.63 17.38
N ASN A 115 2.89 -4.50 17.55
CA ASN A 115 2.79 -5.81 16.89
C ASN A 115 1.96 -5.79 15.60
N ALA A 116 1.36 -4.65 15.23
CA ALA A 116 0.65 -4.52 13.97
C ALA A 116 1.61 -4.74 12.79
N THR A 117 1.15 -5.47 11.78
CA THR A 117 1.92 -5.72 10.56
C THR A 117 1.34 -5.02 9.33
N VAL A 118 0.06 -4.63 9.38
CA VAL A 118 -0.63 -3.88 8.33
C VAL A 118 -1.44 -2.76 8.97
N ASP A 119 -1.39 -1.59 8.36
CA ASP A 119 -2.26 -0.46 8.72
C ASP A 119 -3.22 -0.13 7.57
N GLY A 120 -4.49 0.07 7.92
CA GLY A 120 -5.51 0.56 7.02
C GLY A 120 -5.79 2.05 7.26
N TRP A 121 -5.81 2.81 6.18
CA TRP A 121 -5.92 4.27 6.19
C TRP A 121 -7.25 4.72 5.62
N GLY A 122 -7.74 5.84 6.09
CA GLY A 122 -8.93 6.46 5.54
C GLY A 122 -9.07 7.92 5.95
N THR A 123 -9.82 8.67 5.16
CA THR A 123 -10.20 10.05 5.48
C THR A 123 -11.40 10.08 6.42
N SER A 124 -12.21 9.02 6.40
CA SER A 124 -13.34 8.80 7.28
C SER A 124 -13.75 7.32 7.28
N SER A 125 -14.73 6.95 8.10
CA SER A 125 -15.27 5.58 8.15
C SER A 125 -16.01 5.13 6.89
N ILE A 126 -16.26 6.03 5.95
CA ILE A 126 -16.89 5.72 4.66
C ILE A 126 -15.92 5.91 3.49
N ASP A 127 -14.67 6.24 3.77
CA ASP A 127 -13.66 6.50 2.75
C ASP A 127 -12.30 5.91 3.17
N MET A 128 -12.21 4.59 3.12
CA MET A 128 -10.95 3.88 3.31
C MET A 128 -10.12 3.96 2.03
N THR A 129 -8.86 4.34 2.14
CA THR A 129 -8.06 4.82 1.01
C THR A 129 -6.79 4.05 0.73
N HIS A 130 -6.19 3.40 1.73
CA HIS A 130 -4.83 2.90 1.61
C HIS A 130 -4.55 1.77 2.60
N GLY A 131 -3.57 0.95 2.25
CA GLY A 131 -2.98 -0.06 3.14
C GLY A 131 -1.46 0.03 3.09
N SER A 132 -0.83 -0.03 4.25
CA SER A 132 0.63 -0.11 4.38
C SER A 132 1.03 -1.35 5.16
N VAL A 133 2.26 -1.81 4.99
CA VAL A 133 2.78 -3.02 5.63
C VAL A 133 4.10 -2.74 6.31
N VAL A 134 4.38 -3.42 7.40
CA VAL A 134 5.68 -3.33 8.09
C VAL A 134 6.78 -3.83 7.17
N TYR A 135 7.89 -3.09 7.11
CA TYR A 135 9.08 -3.45 6.34
C TYR A 135 10.17 -4.04 7.24
N SER A 136 10.49 -3.33 8.30
CA SER A 136 11.43 -3.74 9.34
C SER A 136 11.09 -3.01 10.63
N SER A 137 11.82 -3.22 11.71
CA SER A 137 11.56 -2.53 12.99
C SER A 137 11.57 -1.01 12.79
N GLY A 138 10.44 -0.39 13.05
CA GLY A 138 10.25 1.07 12.93
C GLY A 138 10.10 1.61 11.51
N THR A 139 10.17 0.75 10.48
CA THR A 139 10.04 1.16 9.08
C THR A 139 8.85 0.44 8.43
N TRP A 140 8.05 1.18 7.71
CA TRP A 140 6.88 0.69 6.98
C TRP A 140 7.09 0.82 5.48
N GLU A 141 6.25 0.17 4.71
CA GLU A 141 6.35 0.14 3.26
C GLU A 141 4.98 0.30 2.63
N SER A 142 4.90 1.05 1.54
CA SER A 142 3.67 1.28 0.81
C SER A 142 3.90 1.27 -0.70
N LYS A 143 3.05 0.56 -1.43
CA LYS A 143 2.86 0.76 -2.86
C LYS A 143 1.90 1.94 -3.05
N LEU A 144 2.30 2.96 -3.75
CA LEU A 144 1.53 4.20 -3.91
C LEU A 144 0.67 4.15 -5.18
N GLY A 145 -0.43 3.41 -5.14
CA GLY A 145 -1.30 3.24 -6.30
C GLY A 145 -0.54 2.67 -7.50
N ARG A 146 -0.54 3.42 -8.62
CA ARG A 146 0.23 3.09 -9.84
C ARG A 146 1.67 3.60 -9.80
N TYR A 147 2.02 4.35 -8.77
CA TYR A 147 3.32 4.98 -8.63
C TYR A 147 4.32 4.04 -7.93
N LEU A 148 5.36 4.63 -7.36
CA LEU A 148 6.46 3.91 -6.71
C LEU A 148 6.01 3.09 -5.50
N ARG A 149 6.82 2.13 -5.11
CA ARG A 149 6.79 1.49 -3.79
C ARG A 149 7.94 2.06 -2.97
N ILE A 150 7.63 2.52 -1.76
CA ILE A 150 8.59 3.24 -0.91
C ILE A 150 8.56 2.72 0.53
N THR A 151 9.70 2.89 1.22
CA THR A 151 9.74 2.81 2.68
C THR A 151 9.40 4.18 3.29
N HIS A 152 8.84 4.19 4.48
CA HIS A 152 8.50 5.39 5.23
C HIS A 152 8.34 5.07 6.72
N LYS A 153 8.28 6.08 7.59
CA LYS A 153 7.82 5.89 8.96
C LYS A 153 6.31 5.68 8.98
N ARG A 154 5.82 5.04 10.03
CA ARG A 154 4.43 4.53 10.10
C ARG A 154 3.38 5.54 9.66
N SER A 155 3.39 6.76 10.21
CA SER A 155 2.34 7.77 9.99
C SER A 155 2.70 8.86 8.98
N GLU A 156 3.83 8.77 8.30
CA GLU A 156 4.33 9.85 7.41
C GLU A 156 3.47 10.12 6.18
N LEU A 157 2.64 9.17 5.77
CA LEU A 157 1.73 9.35 4.63
C LEU A 157 0.41 10.03 5.02
N SER A 158 0.25 10.44 6.28
CA SER A 158 -0.93 11.15 6.74
C SER A 158 -1.11 12.49 6.02
N GLY A 159 -2.35 12.82 5.72
CA GLY A 159 -2.70 14.05 5.02
C GLY A 159 -4.00 13.94 4.25
N THR A 160 -4.20 14.84 3.33
CA THR A 160 -5.47 14.96 2.58
C THR A 160 -5.76 13.74 1.71
N LEU A 161 -4.74 13.15 1.11
CA LEU A 161 -4.91 12.06 0.14
C LEU A 161 -5.30 10.73 0.80
N TYR A 162 -4.56 10.29 1.81
CA TYR A 162 -4.81 9.00 2.48
C TYR A 162 -5.53 9.13 3.81
N GLY A 163 -5.61 10.34 4.37
CA GLY A 163 -6.18 10.57 5.69
C GLY A 163 -5.21 10.15 6.79
N ARG A 164 -5.65 9.22 7.62
CA ARG A 164 -4.86 8.72 8.76
C ARG A 164 -5.08 7.22 8.95
N ILE A 165 -4.29 6.59 9.79
CA ILE A 165 -4.46 5.20 10.20
C ILE A 165 -5.75 5.08 11.02
N LEU A 166 -6.71 4.26 10.54
CA LEU A 166 -7.99 4.03 11.20
C LEU A 166 -8.11 2.62 11.76
N VAL A 167 -7.37 1.66 11.21
CA VAL A 167 -7.41 0.26 11.65
C VAL A 167 -6.04 -0.37 11.45
N SER A 168 -5.69 -1.33 12.30
CA SER A 168 -4.46 -2.11 12.19
C SER A 168 -4.75 -3.59 12.28
N PHE A 169 -3.88 -4.37 11.65
CA PHE A 169 -4.03 -5.81 11.56
C PHE A 169 -2.72 -6.52 11.90
N ILE A 170 -2.87 -7.76 12.32
CA ILE A 170 -1.81 -8.77 12.36
C ILE A 170 -2.24 -9.96 11.52
N GLU A 171 -1.27 -10.77 11.08
CA GLU A 171 -1.58 -12.02 10.40
C GLU A 171 -2.34 -12.95 11.35
N SER A 172 -3.46 -13.49 10.87
CA SER A 172 -4.24 -14.44 11.65
C SER A 172 -3.48 -15.77 11.76
N ARG A 173 -3.35 -16.27 13.00
CA ARG A 173 -2.71 -17.56 13.28
C ARG A 173 -3.69 -18.75 13.23
N THR A 174 -4.96 -18.48 12.96
CA THR A 174 -5.95 -19.54 12.76
C THR A 174 -5.64 -20.31 11.47
N LYS A 175 -5.39 -21.59 11.65
CA LYS A 175 -5.15 -22.52 10.53
C LYS A 175 -6.37 -22.67 9.62
#